data_bbf0ff320e2d24c515076a7ae3c5a870
#
_entry.id   bbf0ff320e2d24c515076a7ae3c5a870
#
_cell.length_a   1.000
_cell.length_b   1.000
_cell.length_c   1.000
_cell.angle_alpha   90.00
_cell.angle_beta   90.00
_cell.angle_gamma   90.00
#
_symmetry.space_group_name_H-M   'P 1'
#
loop_
_entity.id
_entity.type
_entity.pdbx_description
1 polymer ?
#
loop_
_entity_poly.entity_id
_entity_poly.type
_entity_poly.pdbx_seq_one_letter_code
_entity_poly.pdbx_strand_id
1 'polypeptide(L)'
;MNGGHDHAHDGTELPYTEGDAAAWERPLRDSELLFPERHDMFNFIDETKVRHLRPFLPPKGRALEVGAGSGRLLIRLGQERPYELTALDYAPYAMRAVRENYRRAGLRGAVLFGDARGLPFPDGSFDLVLSGGLLEHFRDPLPVLTEMTRVLRPGGLLYADIVPRKVSLYRWAERDRMARSEQLQEGIFESDLPKGRWATLAREAGLASVRIRSAGVYPPYTFAGHERLVWKYRALVRALDGTPVADALGFFYMLTGTRDGAR
;
A
#
# COMPACT_ATOMS: atom_id res chain seq x y z
N MET A 1 -21.85 32.35 -35.98
CA MET A 1 -22.52 31.08 -35.66
C MET A 1 -21.48 30.23 -34.92
N ASN A 2 -21.50 30.28 -33.64
CA ASN A 2 -20.60 29.52 -32.76
C ASN A 2 -21.29 28.20 -32.41
N GLY A 3 -20.76 27.10 -32.93
CA GLY A 3 -21.15 25.77 -32.52
C GLY A 3 -20.40 25.37 -31.26
N GLY A 4 -21.05 25.54 -30.10
CA GLY A 4 -20.58 24.94 -28.85
C GLY A 4 -20.77 23.42 -28.92
N HIS A 5 -19.69 22.68 -28.78
CA HIS A 5 -19.76 21.25 -28.47
C HIS A 5 -20.05 21.11 -26.97
N ASP A 6 -21.32 20.94 -26.66
CA ASP A 6 -21.76 20.34 -25.39
C ASP A 6 -21.26 18.88 -25.35
N HIS A 7 -20.19 18.64 -24.63
CA HIS A 7 -19.88 17.30 -24.16
C HIS A 7 -20.88 16.97 -23.05
N ALA A 8 -21.94 16.24 -23.42
CA ALA A 8 -22.81 15.58 -22.46
C ALA A 8 -21.95 14.67 -21.57
N HIS A 9 -21.83 14.98 -20.30
CA HIS A 9 -21.29 14.05 -19.30
C HIS A 9 -22.17 12.81 -19.29
N ASP A 10 -21.68 11.73 -19.86
CA ASP A 10 -22.20 10.39 -19.65
C ASP A 10 -22.05 10.08 -18.15
N GLY A 11 -23.16 9.86 -17.46
CA GLY A 11 -23.27 9.70 -16.01
C GLY A 11 -22.60 8.43 -15.44
N THR A 12 -21.56 7.92 -16.09
CA THR A 12 -20.73 6.80 -15.67
C THR A 12 -19.34 7.23 -15.16
N GLU A 13 -19.00 8.52 -15.21
CA GLU A 13 -17.77 9.00 -14.58
C GLU A 13 -17.92 8.99 -13.07
N LEU A 14 -17.06 8.22 -12.42
CA LEU A 14 -16.89 8.26 -10.98
C LEU A 14 -16.56 9.70 -10.56
N PRO A 15 -17.06 10.19 -9.41
CA PRO A 15 -16.87 11.59 -8.98
C PRO A 15 -15.40 11.97 -8.81
N TYR A 16 -14.49 10.97 -8.78
CA TYR A 16 -13.05 11.18 -8.70
C TYR A 16 -12.33 10.40 -9.79
N THR A 17 -11.48 11.08 -10.55
CA THR A 17 -10.60 10.46 -11.54
C THR A 17 -9.32 9.95 -10.89
N GLU A 18 -8.65 9.00 -11.56
CA GLU A 18 -7.29 8.60 -11.16
C GLU A 18 -6.38 9.84 -11.15
N GLY A 19 -5.72 10.10 -10.02
CA GLY A 19 -4.86 11.27 -9.86
C GLY A 19 -5.55 12.50 -9.27
N ASP A 20 -6.81 12.42 -8.88
CA ASP A 20 -7.45 13.51 -8.16
C ASP A 20 -7.05 13.49 -6.67
N ALA A 21 -6.11 14.39 -6.32
CA ALA A 21 -5.63 14.52 -4.95
C ALA A 21 -6.73 14.92 -3.96
N ALA A 22 -7.79 15.59 -4.44
CA ALA A 22 -8.92 16.01 -3.60
C ALA A 22 -9.73 14.81 -3.10
N ALA A 23 -9.81 13.72 -3.88
CA ALA A 23 -10.48 12.49 -3.48
C ALA A 23 -9.87 11.87 -2.23
N TRP A 24 -8.58 12.12 -2.01
CA TRP A 24 -7.82 11.57 -0.90
C TRP A 24 -7.61 12.55 0.24
N GLU A 25 -8.01 13.82 0.08
CA GLU A 25 -7.85 14.79 1.15
C GLU A 25 -8.86 14.54 2.26
N ARG A 26 -8.38 14.45 3.47
CA ARG A 26 -9.18 14.19 4.66
C ARG A 26 -8.48 14.71 5.93
N PRO A 27 -9.24 14.91 7.03
CA PRO A 27 -8.62 15.18 8.31
C PRO A 27 -7.71 14.05 8.75
N LEU A 28 -6.56 14.39 9.35
CA LEU A 28 -5.66 13.42 9.95
C LEU A 28 -6.38 12.68 11.09
N ARG A 29 -6.40 11.35 11.01
CA ARG A 29 -7.05 10.49 12.02
C ARG A 29 -6.00 9.89 12.95
N ASP A 30 -6.39 9.65 14.20
CA ASP A 30 -5.53 8.96 15.17
C ASP A 30 -5.06 7.58 14.70
N SER A 31 -5.89 6.87 13.91
CA SER A 31 -5.53 5.57 13.34
C SER A 31 -4.37 5.62 12.34
N GLU A 32 -4.07 6.79 11.79
CA GLU A 32 -2.97 7.01 10.85
C GLU A 32 -1.68 7.37 11.58
N LEU A 33 -1.78 7.75 12.84
CA LEU A 33 -0.62 8.05 13.66
C LEU A 33 0.03 6.76 14.21
N LEU A 34 1.34 6.79 14.29
CA LEU A 34 2.12 5.68 14.82
C LEU A 34 2.08 5.70 16.35
N PHE A 35 1.53 4.67 16.93
CA PHE A 35 1.54 4.38 18.37
C PHE A 35 2.07 2.95 18.57
N PRO A 36 3.38 2.75 18.64
CA PRO A 36 3.99 1.41 18.67
C PRO A 36 3.50 0.52 19.81
N GLU A 37 3.09 1.13 20.92
CA GLU A 37 2.58 0.47 22.13
C GLU A 37 1.15 -0.06 22.00
N ARG A 38 0.40 0.40 21.00
CA ARG A 38 -0.99 -0.03 20.81
C ARG A 38 -1.06 -1.42 20.19
N HIS A 39 -1.87 -2.27 20.78
CA HIS A 39 -2.22 -3.57 20.24
C HIS A 39 -3.46 -3.47 19.32
N ASP A 40 -3.41 -2.57 18.36
CA ASP A 40 -4.44 -2.35 17.36
C ASP A 40 -4.17 -3.13 16.06
N MET A 41 -5.13 -3.11 15.17
CA MET A 41 -5.07 -3.85 13.92
C MET A 41 -4.04 -3.27 12.94
N PHE A 42 -3.84 -1.96 12.94
CA PHE A 42 -2.85 -1.32 12.06
C PHE A 42 -1.44 -1.77 12.44
N ASN A 43 -1.12 -1.80 13.73
CA ASN A 43 0.16 -2.32 14.21
C ASN A 43 0.32 -3.80 13.90
N PHE A 44 -0.76 -4.59 14.00
CA PHE A 44 -0.71 -6.01 13.63
C PHE A 44 -0.42 -6.22 12.14
N ILE A 45 -1.06 -5.44 11.26
CA ILE A 45 -0.84 -5.48 9.81
C ILE A 45 0.60 -5.04 9.48
N ASP A 46 1.06 -3.93 10.03
CA ASP A 46 2.42 -3.44 9.83
C ASP A 46 3.46 -4.49 10.25
N GLU A 47 3.28 -5.11 11.43
CA GLU A 47 4.16 -6.18 11.89
C GLU A 47 4.16 -7.40 10.95
N THR A 48 3.00 -7.74 10.39
CA THR A 48 2.89 -8.84 9.42
C THR A 48 3.69 -8.53 8.16
N LYS A 49 3.57 -7.30 7.63
CA LYS A 49 4.33 -6.82 6.47
C LYS A 49 5.83 -6.81 6.74
N VAL A 50 6.26 -6.23 7.87
CA VAL A 50 7.67 -6.16 8.27
C VAL A 50 8.27 -7.56 8.41
N ARG A 51 7.57 -8.50 9.07
CA ARG A 51 8.03 -9.89 9.20
C ARG A 51 8.19 -10.58 7.86
N HIS A 52 7.25 -10.33 6.92
CA HIS A 52 7.34 -10.87 5.58
C HIS A 52 8.54 -10.31 4.81
N LEU A 53 8.80 -9.01 4.96
CA LEU A 53 9.88 -8.31 4.27
C LEU A 53 11.28 -8.62 4.82
N ARG A 54 11.40 -8.82 6.13
CA ARG A 54 12.68 -8.92 6.85
C ARG A 54 13.73 -9.84 6.19
N PRO A 55 13.39 -11.01 5.62
CA PRO A 55 14.36 -11.87 4.94
C PRO A 55 14.93 -11.29 3.64
N PHE A 56 14.27 -10.30 3.04
CA PHE A 56 14.62 -9.73 1.73
C PHE A 56 15.21 -8.32 1.85
N LEU A 57 15.09 -7.69 3.02
CA LEU A 57 15.49 -6.30 3.22
C LEU A 57 16.99 -6.11 3.00
N PRO A 58 17.39 -5.13 2.16
CA PRO A 58 18.78 -4.69 2.11
C PRO A 58 19.24 -4.23 3.52
N PRO A 59 20.52 -4.45 3.89
CA PRO A 59 20.99 -4.14 5.24
C PRO A 59 20.99 -2.62 5.54
N LYS A 60 21.11 -1.79 4.51
CA LYS A 60 21.11 -0.32 4.53
C LYS A 60 20.80 0.22 3.14
N GLY A 61 20.62 1.51 3.00
CA GLY A 61 20.47 2.18 1.70
C GLY A 61 19.38 3.24 1.70
N ARG A 62 18.85 3.53 0.52
CA ARG A 62 17.79 4.52 0.29
C ARG A 62 16.46 3.81 0.10
N ALA A 63 15.47 4.16 0.89
CA ALA A 63 14.14 3.58 0.84
C ALA A 63 13.10 4.64 0.45
N LEU A 64 12.25 4.32 -0.52
CA LEU A 64 11.13 5.13 -0.98
C LEU A 64 9.82 4.41 -0.69
N GLU A 65 8.84 5.10 -0.11
CA GLU A 65 7.45 4.66 -0.10
C GLU A 65 6.64 5.55 -1.05
N VAL A 66 5.99 4.92 -2.05
CA VAL A 66 5.15 5.56 -3.06
C VAL A 66 3.69 5.39 -2.67
N GLY A 67 2.92 6.49 -2.63
CA GLY A 67 1.59 6.51 -2.04
C GLY A 67 1.69 6.27 -0.55
N ALA A 68 2.56 7.04 0.12
CA ALA A 68 2.99 6.76 1.48
C ALA A 68 1.87 6.87 2.52
N GLY A 69 0.80 7.61 2.23
CA GLY A 69 -0.29 7.82 3.19
C GLY A 69 0.26 8.34 4.53
N SER A 70 0.27 7.50 5.53
CA SER A 70 0.83 7.83 6.84
C SER A 70 2.31 7.42 7.04
N GLY A 71 2.92 6.74 6.06
CA GLY A 71 4.33 6.33 6.08
C GLY A 71 4.68 5.29 7.14
N ARG A 72 3.69 4.58 7.68
CA ARG A 72 3.88 3.68 8.83
C ARG A 72 4.86 2.54 8.54
N LEU A 73 4.75 1.92 7.36
CA LEU A 73 5.63 0.82 6.98
C LEU A 73 7.07 1.29 6.78
N LEU A 74 7.28 2.37 6.04
CA LEU A 74 8.58 2.97 5.82
C LEU A 74 9.28 3.32 7.14
N ILE A 75 8.53 3.94 8.07
CA ILE A 75 9.04 4.33 9.38
C ILE A 75 9.44 3.11 10.20
N ARG A 76 8.63 2.06 10.23
CA ARG A 76 8.97 0.82 10.93
C ARG A 76 10.22 0.15 10.38
N LEU A 77 10.39 0.16 9.07
CA LEU A 77 11.61 -0.36 8.45
C LEU A 77 12.82 0.53 8.76
N GLY A 78 12.65 1.84 8.81
CA GLY A 78 13.68 2.79 9.23
C GLY A 78 14.09 2.63 10.70
N GLN A 79 13.22 2.12 11.55
CA GLN A 79 13.58 1.75 12.94
C GLN A 79 14.39 0.45 13.02
N GLU A 80 14.23 -0.47 12.04
CA GLU A 80 14.98 -1.74 12.01
C GLU A 80 16.30 -1.65 11.25
N ARG A 81 16.43 -0.73 10.30
CA ARG A 81 17.57 -0.62 9.39
C ARG A 81 17.94 0.85 9.16
N PRO A 82 19.22 1.15 8.95
CA PRO A 82 19.70 2.51 8.68
C PRO A 82 19.41 2.92 7.23
N TYR A 83 18.15 3.21 6.93
CA TYR A 83 17.74 3.72 5.62
C TYR A 83 17.68 5.25 5.60
N GLU A 84 18.07 5.82 4.46
CA GLU A 84 17.66 7.18 4.09
C GLU A 84 16.23 7.12 3.60
N LEU A 85 15.29 7.68 4.37
CA LEU A 85 13.86 7.52 4.16
C LEU A 85 13.30 8.62 3.26
N THR A 86 12.54 8.23 2.25
CA THR A 86 11.78 9.15 1.39
C THR A 86 10.34 8.66 1.29
N ALA A 87 9.39 9.53 1.61
CA ALA A 87 7.96 9.30 1.42
C ALA A 87 7.46 10.20 0.30
N LEU A 88 6.72 9.65 -0.64
CA LEU A 88 6.06 10.39 -1.72
C LEU A 88 4.58 10.09 -1.72
N ASP A 89 3.77 11.14 -1.77
CA ASP A 89 2.33 11.04 -1.91
C ASP A 89 1.81 12.32 -2.59
N TYR A 90 0.63 12.28 -3.16
CA TYR A 90 0.02 13.46 -3.76
C TYR A 90 -1.16 14.02 -2.95
N ALA A 91 -1.51 13.41 -1.82
CA ALA A 91 -2.52 13.91 -0.90
C ALA A 91 -1.90 14.78 0.19
N PRO A 92 -2.35 16.04 0.37
CA PRO A 92 -1.78 16.92 1.39
C PRO A 92 -1.88 16.38 2.82
N TYR A 93 -2.92 15.59 3.14
CA TYR A 93 -3.04 14.97 4.46
C TYR A 93 -1.88 13.99 4.73
N ALA A 94 -1.43 13.25 3.71
CA ALA A 94 -0.35 12.28 3.82
C ALA A 94 0.96 12.97 4.22
N MET A 95 1.23 14.15 3.66
CA MET A 95 2.39 14.96 4.04
C MET A 95 2.39 15.33 5.53
N ARG A 96 1.21 15.63 6.07
CA ARG A 96 1.06 15.93 7.52
C ARG A 96 1.25 14.68 8.36
N ALA A 97 0.63 13.56 7.95
CA ALA A 97 0.71 12.28 8.66
C ALA A 97 2.14 11.74 8.74
N VAL A 98 2.85 11.70 7.61
CA VAL A 98 4.24 11.22 7.55
C VAL A 98 5.17 12.07 8.43
N ARG A 99 5.09 13.41 8.36
CA ARG A 99 5.93 14.30 9.17
C ARG A 99 5.69 14.08 10.66
N GLU A 100 4.43 13.96 11.07
CA GLU A 100 4.09 13.70 12.47
C GLU A 100 4.60 12.32 12.92
N ASN A 101 4.47 11.30 12.07
CA ASN A 101 4.96 9.96 12.38
C ASN A 101 6.49 9.89 12.42
N TYR A 102 7.22 10.61 11.56
CA TYR A 102 8.68 10.74 11.68
C TYR A 102 9.07 11.35 13.04
N ARG A 103 8.38 12.44 13.43
CA ARG A 103 8.62 13.09 14.73
C ARG A 103 8.39 12.13 15.91
N ARG A 104 7.28 11.37 15.89
CA ARG A 104 6.94 10.36 16.91
C ARG A 104 7.96 9.23 17.00
N ALA A 105 8.44 8.80 15.85
CA ALA A 105 9.43 7.72 15.76
C ALA A 105 10.87 8.16 16.05
N GLY A 106 11.12 9.45 16.23
CA GLY A 106 12.48 10.00 16.36
C GLY A 106 13.33 9.86 15.11
N LEU A 107 12.68 9.73 13.94
CA LEU A 107 13.32 9.57 12.63
C LEU A 107 13.26 10.87 11.82
N ARG A 108 14.09 10.90 10.78
CA ARG A 108 14.10 11.97 9.78
C ARG A 108 14.03 11.34 8.40
N GLY A 109 13.38 12.04 7.48
CA GLY A 109 13.27 11.62 6.08
C GLY A 109 12.70 12.72 5.21
N ALA A 110 12.87 12.58 3.90
CA ALA A 110 12.25 13.46 2.93
C ALA A 110 10.76 13.13 2.81
N VAL A 111 9.94 14.17 2.61
CA VAL A 111 8.50 14.05 2.37
C VAL A 111 8.17 14.90 1.17
N LEU A 112 7.84 14.27 0.05
CA LEU A 112 7.61 14.91 -1.24
C LEU A 112 6.17 14.76 -1.69
N PHE A 113 5.67 15.83 -2.30
CA PHE A 113 4.43 15.80 -3.07
C PHE A 113 4.74 15.34 -4.50
N GLY A 114 4.01 14.33 -5.00
CA GLY A 114 4.24 13.83 -6.36
C GLY A 114 3.28 12.73 -6.78
N ASP A 115 3.19 12.53 -8.09
CA ASP A 115 2.37 11.49 -8.71
C ASP A 115 3.19 10.21 -8.90
N ALA A 116 2.62 9.08 -8.52
CA ALA A 116 3.23 7.76 -8.67
C ALA A 116 3.48 7.35 -10.14
N ARG A 117 2.76 7.95 -11.09
CA ARG A 117 2.89 7.69 -12.53
C ARG A 117 4.09 8.38 -13.17
N GLY A 118 4.77 9.28 -12.44
CA GLY A 118 5.94 10.02 -12.90
C GLY A 118 6.81 10.42 -11.71
N LEU A 119 7.60 9.49 -11.19
CA LEU A 119 8.42 9.71 -9.99
C LEU A 119 9.56 10.69 -10.27
N PRO A 120 9.74 11.77 -9.48
CA PRO A 120 10.73 12.81 -9.70
C PRO A 120 12.16 12.38 -9.26
N PHE A 121 12.53 11.15 -9.58
CA PHE A 121 13.84 10.61 -9.22
C PHE A 121 14.52 10.00 -10.44
N PRO A 122 15.87 10.09 -10.52
CA PRO A 122 16.65 9.38 -11.53
C PRO A 122 16.48 7.86 -11.43
N ASP A 123 16.80 7.17 -12.53
CA ASP A 123 16.87 5.71 -12.54
C ASP A 123 17.85 5.19 -11.50
N GLY A 124 17.48 4.09 -10.84
CA GLY A 124 18.37 3.43 -9.89
C GLY A 124 18.67 4.21 -8.61
N SER A 125 17.78 5.11 -8.22
CA SER A 125 17.97 5.97 -7.04
C SER A 125 17.80 5.28 -5.70
N PHE A 126 17.11 4.14 -5.64
CA PHE A 126 16.72 3.50 -4.38
C PHE A 126 17.11 2.02 -4.30
N ASP A 127 17.44 1.58 -3.10
CA ASP A 127 17.70 0.17 -2.77
C ASP A 127 16.41 -0.59 -2.45
N LEU A 128 15.41 0.12 -1.95
CA LEU A 128 14.10 -0.39 -1.56
C LEU A 128 13.01 0.58 -1.99
N VAL A 129 12.00 0.08 -2.71
CA VAL A 129 10.78 0.82 -3.05
C VAL A 129 9.58 0.08 -2.49
N LEU A 130 8.74 0.80 -1.76
CA LEU A 130 7.57 0.29 -1.07
C LEU A 130 6.30 0.94 -1.60
N SER A 131 5.19 0.22 -1.53
CA SER A 131 3.86 0.77 -1.75
C SER A 131 2.85 -0.02 -0.91
N GLY A 132 1.95 0.68 -0.24
CA GLY A 132 0.93 0.04 0.58
C GLY A 132 -0.48 0.54 0.26
N GLY A 133 -1.34 -0.34 -0.31
CA GLY A 133 -2.71 0.04 -0.61
C GLY A 133 -2.81 1.15 -1.66
N LEU A 134 -1.98 1.10 -2.70
CA LEU A 134 -1.92 2.11 -3.76
C LEU A 134 -2.31 1.53 -5.12
N LEU A 135 -1.69 0.41 -5.51
CA LEU A 135 -1.75 -0.09 -6.90
C LEU A 135 -3.16 -0.50 -7.33
N GLU A 136 -3.99 -0.95 -6.42
CA GLU A 136 -5.38 -1.34 -6.66
C GLU A 136 -6.28 -0.18 -7.09
N HIS A 137 -5.85 1.06 -6.86
CA HIS A 137 -6.59 2.26 -7.21
C HIS A 137 -6.35 2.74 -8.65
N PHE A 138 -5.49 2.05 -9.40
CA PHE A 138 -5.25 2.33 -10.82
C PHE A 138 -5.96 1.32 -11.71
N ARG A 139 -6.67 1.81 -12.74
CA ARG A 139 -7.26 0.94 -13.79
C ARG A 139 -6.18 0.23 -14.59
N ASP A 140 -5.08 0.93 -14.86
CA ASP A 140 -3.85 0.37 -15.39
C ASP A 140 -2.69 0.62 -14.41
N PRO A 141 -2.32 -0.36 -13.57
CA PRO A 141 -1.23 -0.20 -12.62
C PRO A 141 0.17 -0.39 -13.24
N LEU A 142 0.28 -0.81 -14.51
CA LEU A 142 1.56 -1.09 -15.14
C LEU A 142 2.48 0.14 -15.22
N PRO A 143 2.02 1.36 -15.60
CA PRO A 143 2.85 2.56 -15.59
C PRO A 143 3.43 2.86 -14.20
N VAL A 144 2.64 2.72 -13.13
CA VAL A 144 3.11 2.94 -11.75
C VAL A 144 4.16 1.91 -11.34
N LEU A 145 3.91 0.63 -11.61
CA LEU A 145 4.89 -0.44 -11.36
C LEU A 145 6.18 -0.22 -12.15
N THR A 146 6.08 0.26 -13.39
CA THR A 146 7.24 0.56 -14.24
C THR A 146 8.08 1.70 -13.64
N GLU A 147 7.44 2.78 -13.19
CA GLU A 147 8.13 3.89 -12.53
C GLU A 147 8.78 3.46 -11.21
N MET A 148 8.07 2.68 -10.37
CA MET A 148 8.63 2.12 -9.14
C MET A 148 9.85 1.23 -9.44
N THR A 149 9.79 0.44 -10.52
CA THR A 149 10.92 -0.41 -10.95
C THR A 149 12.06 0.43 -11.52
N ARG A 150 11.77 1.48 -12.30
CA ARG A 150 12.78 2.38 -12.89
C ARG A 150 13.64 3.03 -11.82
N VAL A 151 13.03 3.51 -10.74
CA VAL A 151 13.77 4.20 -9.67
C VAL A 151 14.52 3.24 -8.72
N LEU A 152 14.26 1.94 -8.76
CA LEU A 152 15.07 0.92 -8.09
C LEU A 152 16.43 0.77 -8.78
N ARG A 153 17.50 0.60 -8.02
CA ARG A 153 18.78 0.13 -8.57
C ARG A 153 18.69 -1.33 -9.07
N PRO A 154 19.55 -1.75 -9.98
CA PRO A 154 19.68 -3.18 -10.31
C PRO A 154 19.85 -4.03 -9.05
N GLY A 155 19.05 -5.09 -8.91
CA GLY A 155 18.99 -5.93 -7.70
C GLY A 155 18.28 -5.29 -6.49
N GLY A 156 17.77 -4.06 -6.59
CA GLY A 156 16.95 -3.43 -5.55
C GLY A 156 15.63 -4.15 -5.34
N LEU A 157 15.09 -4.06 -4.14
CA LEU A 157 13.85 -4.74 -3.72
C LEU A 157 12.64 -3.84 -3.90
N LEU A 158 11.60 -4.34 -4.60
CA LEU A 158 10.26 -3.78 -4.58
C LEU A 158 9.36 -4.59 -3.66
N TYR A 159 8.54 -3.90 -2.87
CA TYR A 159 7.42 -4.45 -2.15
C TYR A 159 6.15 -3.67 -2.45
N ALA A 160 5.04 -4.38 -2.68
CA ALA A 160 3.72 -3.78 -2.71
C ALA A 160 2.72 -4.66 -1.95
N ASP A 161 1.95 -4.07 -1.06
CA ASP A 161 0.73 -4.72 -0.61
C ASP A 161 -0.47 -4.13 -1.36
N ILE A 162 -1.36 -5.01 -1.76
CA ILE A 162 -2.47 -4.74 -2.66
C ILE A 162 -3.74 -5.24 -1.97
N VAL A 163 -4.73 -4.38 -1.85
CA VAL A 163 -6.04 -4.69 -1.24
C VAL A 163 -7.08 -4.84 -2.35
N PRO A 164 -7.17 -6.01 -3.00
CA PRO A 164 -8.04 -6.17 -4.16
C PRO A 164 -9.51 -6.15 -3.75
N ARG A 165 -10.36 -5.72 -4.68
CA ARG A 165 -11.81 -5.83 -4.55
C ARG A 165 -12.26 -7.29 -4.70
N LYS A 166 -12.08 -8.09 -3.64
CA LYS A 166 -12.48 -9.50 -3.59
C LYS A 166 -13.26 -9.81 -2.34
N VAL A 167 -13.99 -10.92 -2.34
CA VAL A 167 -14.57 -11.48 -1.11
C VAL A 167 -13.43 -11.88 -0.18
N SER A 168 -13.50 -11.46 1.07
CA SER A 168 -12.60 -11.87 2.14
C SER A 168 -13.39 -12.00 3.43
N LEU A 169 -12.85 -12.73 4.41
CA LEU A 169 -13.48 -12.84 5.71
C LEU A 169 -13.68 -11.46 6.36
N TYR A 170 -12.70 -10.59 6.21
CA TYR A 170 -12.75 -9.20 6.67
C TYR A 170 -13.88 -8.42 6.00
N ARG A 171 -13.94 -8.37 4.65
CA ARG A 171 -14.97 -7.64 3.90
C ARG A 171 -16.37 -8.20 4.14
N TRP A 172 -16.49 -9.52 4.24
CA TRP A 172 -17.78 -10.16 4.51
C TRP A 172 -18.35 -9.75 5.87
N ALA A 173 -17.54 -9.74 6.88
CA ALA A 173 -17.97 -9.42 8.25
C ALA A 173 -18.14 -7.92 8.51
N GLU A 174 -17.44 -7.07 7.75
CA GLU A 174 -17.51 -5.61 7.83
C GLU A 174 -18.50 -5.00 6.83
N ARG A 175 -19.24 -5.85 6.09
CA ARG A 175 -20.14 -5.41 5.01
C ARG A 175 -21.02 -4.22 5.40
N ASP A 176 -21.65 -4.27 6.57
CA ASP A 176 -22.58 -3.22 7.02
C ASP A 176 -21.86 -1.95 7.49
N ARG A 177 -20.61 -2.08 7.92
CA ARG A 177 -19.76 -0.95 8.30
C ARG A 177 -19.13 -0.31 7.06
N MET A 178 -18.68 -1.13 6.11
CA MET A 178 -18.13 -0.67 4.83
C MET A 178 -19.18 0.00 3.98
N ALA A 179 -20.42 -0.50 3.93
CA ALA A 179 -21.51 0.18 3.24
C ALA A 179 -21.76 1.61 3.75
N ARG A 180 -21.51 1.85 5.04
CA ARG A 180 -21.54 3.20 5.61
C ARG A 180 -20.27 4.03 5.35
N SER A 181 -19.14 3.38 5.14
CA SER A 181 -17.86 4.04 4.82
C SER A 181 -17.67 4.22 3.32
N GLU A 182 -18.25 3.35 2.51
CA GLU A 182 -18.30 3.49 1.05
C GLU A 182 -19.06 4.75 0.62
N GLN A 183 -20.03 5.21 1.40
CA GLN A 183 -20.63 6.55 1.22
C GLN A 183 -19.61 7.69 1.37
N LEU A 184 -18.49 7.47 2.07
CA LEU A 184 -17.38 8.43 2.20
C LEU A 184 -16.27 8.21 1.17
N GLN A 185 -16.32 7.12 0.43
CA GLN A 185 -15.37 6.72 -0.62
C GLN A 185 -16.07 6.41 -1.95
N GLU A 186 -17.31 6.89 -2.13
CA GLU A 186 -17.99 6.79 -3.41
C GLU A 186 -17.11 7.37 -4.51
N GLY A 187 -16.75 6.52 -5.48
CA GLY A 187 -15.98 6.91 -6.65
C GLY A 187 -14.51 6.52 -6.65
N ILE A 188 -13.95 6.01 -5.56
CA ILE A 188 -12.58 5.50 -5.60
C ILE A 188 -12.58 4.10 -6.24
N PHE A 189 -11.85 3.98 -7.34
CA PHE A 189 -11.67 2.70 -8.03
C PHE A 189 -10.85 1.73 -7.18
N GLU A 190 -11.28 0.48 -7.08
CA GLU A 190 -10.51 -0.64 -6.55
C GLU A 190 -10.50 -1.79 -7.57
N SER A 191 -9.31 -2.24 -7.93
CA SER A 191 -9.09 -3.34 -8.86
C SER A 191 -9.53 -4.68 -8.26
N ASP A 192 -10.16 -5.52 -9.08
CA ASP A 192 -10.52 -6.92 -8.77
C ASP A 192 -9.53 -7.94 -9.37
N LEU A 193 -8.39 -7.48 -9.87
CA LEU A 193 -7.39 -8.32 -10.52
C LEU A 193 -6.95 -9.48 -9.61
N PRO A 194 -6.90 -10.70 -10.15
CA PRO A 194 -6.47 -11.86 -9.39
C PRO A 194 -4.96 -11.82 -9.14
N LYS A 195 -4.52 -12.52 -8.08
CA LYS A 195 -3.11 -12.63 -7.66
C LYS A 195 -2.14 -12.91 -8.82
N GLY A 196 -2.52 -13.82 -9.73
CA GLY A 196 -1.68 -14.18 -10.90
C GLY A 196 -1.45 -13.01 -11.86
N ARG A 197 -2.47 -12.15 -12.07
CA ARG A 197 -2.33 -10.99 -12.96
C ARG A 197 -1.39 -9.95 -12.35
N TRP A 198 -1.44 -9.72 -11.05
CA TRP A 198 -0.48 -8.86 -10.37
C TRP A 198 0.96 -9.34 -10.51
N ALA A 199 1.20 -10.66 -10.39
CA ALA A 199 2.52 -11.23 -10.63
C ALA A 199 2.99 -11.07 -12.09
N THR A 200 2.08 -11.12 -13.05
CA THR A 200 2.38 -10.88 -14.47
C THR A 200 2.74 -9.42 -14.70
N LEU A 201 1.94 -8.47 -14.22
CA LEU A 201 2.21 -7.04 -14.31
C LEU A 201 3.57 -6.65 -13.69
N ALA A 202 3.91 -7.25 -12.56
CA ALA A 202 5.21 -7.02 -11.93
C ALA A 202 6.38 -7.46 -12.82
N ARG A 203 6.24 -8.59 -13.52
CA ARG A 203 7.27 -9.04 -14.50
C ARG A 203 7.29 -8.16 -15.75
N GLU A 204 6.13 -7.77 -16.27
CA GLU A 204 6.01 -6.82 -17.38
C GLU A 204 6.69 -5.48 -17.06
N ALA A 205 6.63 -5.03 -15.80
CA ALA A 205 7.32 -3.84 -15.31
C ALA A 205 8.84 -4.02 -15.11
N GLY A 206 9.42 -5.18 -15.43
CA GLY A 206 10.86 -5.44 -15.34
C GLY A 206 11.33 -5.99 -13.99
N LEU A 207 10.44 -6.57 -13.18
CA LEU A 207 10.81 -7.24 -11.94
C LEU A 207 11.14 -8.73 -12.18
N ALA A 208 12.26 -9.16 -11.65
CA ALA A 208 12.64 -10.56 -11.52
C ALA A 208 12.29 -11.12 -10.12
N SER A 209 12.43 -12.42 -9.94
CA SER A 209 12.19 -13.10 -8.65
C SER A 209 10.85 -12.76 -7.99
N VAL A 210 9.84 -12.51 -8.81
CA VAL A 210 8.50 -12.07 -8.35
C VAL A 210 7.86 -13.16 -7.50
N ARG A 211 7.48 -12.78 -6.28
CA ARG A 211 6.72 -13.60 -5.34
C ARG A 211 5.48 -12.84 -4.91
N ILE A 212 4.36 -13.54 -4.79
CA ILE A 212 3.13 -12.95 -4.27
C ILE A 212 2.44 -13.93 -3.31
N ARG A 213 2.07 -13.43 -2.15
CA ARG A 213 1.39 -14.20 -1.10
C ARG A 213 0.11 -13.50 -0.69
N SER A 214 -0.95 -14.26 -0.50
CA SER A 214 -2.15 -13.77 0.15
C SER A 214 -1.96 -13.77 1.66
N ALA A 215 -2.48 -12.77 2.33
CA ALA A 215 -2.38 -12.61 3.78
C ALA A 215 -3.64 -11.96 4.36
N GLY A 216 -3.69 -11.90 5.68
CA GLY A 216 -4.75 -11.17 6.35
C GLY A 216 -6.05 -11.95 6.50
N VAL A 217 -5.98 -13.22 6.88
CA VAL A 217 -7.16 -13.97 7.34
C VAL A 217 -7.49 -13.49 8.76
N TYR A 218 -7.99 -12.24 8.85
CA TYR A 218 -8.34 -11.64 10.14
C TYR A 218 -9.77 -11.96 10.51
N PRO A 219 -10.04 -12.27 11.79
CA PRO A 219 -11.40 -12.31 12.28
C PRO A 219 -12.03 -10.92 12.16
N PRO A 220 -13.35 -10.84 11.94
CA PRO A 220 -14.03 -9.58 11.76
C PRO A 220 -14.00 -8.68 13.00
N TYR A 221 -14.00 -7.37 12.81
CA TYR A 221 -14.08 -6.35 13.87
C TYR A 221 -15.48 -6.26 14.51
N THR A 222 -16.13 -7.38 14.75
CA THR A 222 -17.55 -7.42 15.09
C THR A 222 -17.85 -7.35 16.57
N PHE A 223 -16.83 -7.42 17.45
CA PHE A 223 -17.06 -7.42 18.89
C PHE A 223 -15.95 -6.69 19.67
N ALA A 224 -16.31 -6.16 20.83
CA ALA A 224 -15.36 -5.51 21.73
C ALA A 224 -14.27 -6.52 22.20
N GLY A 225 -13.01 -6.11 22.09
CA GLY A 225 -11.88 -6.98 22.46
C GLY A 225 -11.33 -7.87 21.34
N HIS A 226 -11.90 -7.80 20.14
CA HIS A 226 -11.41 -8.48 18.96
C HIS A 226 -9.90 -8.26 18.73
N GLU A 227 -9.41 -7.03 18.82
CA GLU A 227 -7.98 -6.72 18.66
C GLU A 227 -7.10 -7.50 19.66
N ARG A 228 -7.52 -7.58 20.93
CA ARG A 228 -6.82 -8.37 21.95
C ARG A 228 -6.77 -9.85 21.59
N LEU A 229 -7.85 -10.38 21.01
CA LEU A 229 -7.92 -11.77 20.58
C LEU A 229 -6.95 -12.04 19.42
N VAL A 230 -6.93 -11.16 18.41
CA VAL A 230 -6.00 -11.25 17.29
C VAL A 230 -4.55 -11.20 17.77
N TRP A 231 -4.23 -10.28 18.66
CA TRP A 231 -2.89 -10.18 19.25
C TRP A 231 -2.52 -11.41 20.07
N LYS A 232 -3.44 -11.96 20.85
CA LYS A 232 -3.22 -13.19 21.61
C LYS A 232 -2.89 -14.39 20.72
N TYR A 233 -3.61 -14.53 19.59
CA TYR A 233 -3.46 -15.65 18.66
C TYR A 233 -2.69 -15.27 17.37
N ARG A 234 -1.91 -14.21 17.39
CA ARG A 234 -1.21 -13.67 16.23
C ARG A 234 -0.33 -14.67 15.47
N ALA A 235 0.27 -15.63 16.17
CA ALA A 235 1.08 -16.66 15.54
C ALA A 235 0.23 -17.60 14.67
N LEU A 236 -0.95 -17.99 15.15
CA LEU A 236 -1.90 -18.83 14.41
C LEU A 236 -2.46 -18.07 13.20
N VAL A 237 -2.88 -16.83 13.40
CA VAL A 237 -3.41 -15.98 12.31
C VAL A 237 -2.37 -15.85 11.20
N ARG A 238 -1.12 -15.56 11.55
CA ARG A 238 -0.02 -15.43 10.57
C ARG A 238 0.41 -16.75 9.93
N ALA A 239 0.18 -17.88 10.59
CA ALA A 239 0.46 -19.20 10.00
C ALA A 239 -0.44 -19.51 8.80
N LEU A 240 -1.56 -18.78 8.67
CA LEU A 240 -2.45 -18.91 7.52
C LEU A 240 -1.95 -18.13 6.29
N ASP A 241 -1.05 -17.16 6.47
CA ASP A 241 -0.53 -16.33 5.37
C ASP A 241 0.21 -17.20 4.33
N GLY A 242 -0.13 -17.02 3.07
CA GLY A 242 0.42 -17.78 1.94
C GLY A 242 -0.16 -19.18 1.77
N THR A 243 -1.16 -19.56 2.53
CA THR A 243 -1.91 -20.81 2.37
C THR A 243 -3.11 -20.66 1.44
N PRO A 244 -3.72 -21.77 0.96
CA PRO A 244 -4.97 -21.71 0.21
C PRO A 244 -6.12 -21.03 1.00
N VAL A 245 -6.08 -21.09 2.32
CA VAL A 245 -7.06 -20.38 3.18
C VAL A 245 -6.91 -18.87 3.01
N ALA A 246 -5.68 -18.35 2.98
CA ALA A 246 -5.44 -16.94 2.74
C ALA A 246 -5.76 -16.54 1.29
N ASP A 247 -5.58 -17.45 0.31
CA ASP A 247 -5.99 -17.18 -1.06
C ASP A 247 -7.51 -16.97 -1.17
N ALA A 248 -8.30 -17.74 -0.44
CA ALA A 248 -9.75 -17.64 -0.42
C ALA A 248 -10.28 -16.50 0.46
N LEU A 249 -9.76 -16.37 1.67
CA LEU A 249 -10.34 -15.54 2.74
C LEU A 249 -9.48 -14.34 3.15
N GLY A 250 -8.22 -14.28 2.70
CA GLY A 250 -7.29 -13.22 3.04
C GLY A 250 -7.67 -11.88 2.42
N PHE A 251 -7.32 -10.84 3.10
CA PHE A 251 -7.73 -9.47 2.83
C PHE A 251 -6.83 -8.77 1.80
N PHE A 252 -5.52 -9.11 1.74
CA PHE A 252 -4.58 -8.44 0.86
C PHE A 252 -3.52 -9.40 0.28
N TYR A 253 -2.84 -8.93 -0.76
CA TYR A 253 -1.67 -9.60 -1.33
C TYR A 253 -0.39 -8.87 -0.91
N MET A 254 0.67 -9.62 -0.64
CA MET A 254 2.04 -9.11 -0.46
C MET A 254 2.89 -9.54 -1.65
N LEU A 255 3.25 -8.59 -2.49
CA LEU A 255 4.08 -8.77 -3.67
C LEU A 255 5.50 -8.32 -3.37
N THR A 256 6.49 -9.14 -3.72
CA THR A 256 7.90 -8.77 -3.72
C THR A 256 8.54 -9.12 -5.06
N GLY A 257 9.51 -8.34 -5.48
CA GLY A 257 10.33 -8.59 -6.66
C GLY A 257 11.63 -7.81 -6.58
N THR A 258 12.60 -8.17 -7.38
CA THR A 258 13.87 -7.42 -7.51
C THR A 258 13.96 -6.83 -8.91
N ARG A 259 14.46 -5.59 -9.04
CA ARG A 259 14.76 -5.06 -10.37
C ARG A 259 15.78 -5.95 -11.05
N ASP A 260 15.49 -6.39 -12.30
CA ASP A 260 16.43 -7.17 -13.07
C ASP A 260 17.72 -6.38 -13.30
N GLY A 261 18.86 -7.00 -13.03
CA GLY A 261 20.14 -6.42 -13.40
C GLY A 261 20.31 -6.59 -14.90
N ALA A 262 20.18 -5.53 -15.66
CA ALA A 262 20.60 -5.58 -17.05
C ALA A 262 22.02 -6.17 -17.11
N ARG A 263 22.16 -7.29 -17.79
CA ARG A 263 23.45 -7.89 -18.10
C ARG A 263 24.20 -7.02 -19.11
#